data_31be7e3773081704860a23b708e029c8
#
_entry.id   31be7e3773081704860a23b708e029c8
#
_cell.length_a   1.000
_cell.length_b   1.000
_cell.length_c   1.000
_cell.angle_alpha   90.00
_cell.angle_beta   90.00
_cell.angle_gamma   90.00
#
_symmetry.space_group_name_H-M   'P 1'
#
loop_
_entity.id
_entity.type
_entity.pdbx_description
1 polymer ?
#
loop_
_entity_poly.entity_id
_entity_poly.type
_entity_poly.pdbx_seq_one_letter_code
_entity_poly.pdbx_strand_id
1 'polypeptide(L)'
;QDAVEIQNVMSWHVMYHCYGEHRAEMENLWVQEPENQATASFGQNQGFYVGYGSIWDAYMTGHDQSWLKSAKSYCEKNGIDVSDWTDEQILEVYGGVGQLLLHVTTTSIIEVAADGQTAKAFWYSPGMIMETGQSAGSIWEAYGADFVKENGVWKLWHLHMFTDFGGSFFVSLGSSSGEPTVVNAQEEWKGEEGNQLVQSGSLEIDDTDDIDDSTRHEYLSSPQYTQFSNHRLRSEMELFLPSAYETWSFDDGNYGPTREEYESLGIDLNAWYAAH
;
A
#
# COMPACT_ATOMS: atom_id res chain seq x y z
N GLN A 1 -13.57 -22.02 0.05
CA GLN A 1 -14.05 -21.08 -0.98
C GLN A 1 -13.67 -19.66 -0.61
N ASP A 2 -14.00 -19.15 0.57
CA ASP A 2 -13.72 -17.77 1.03
C ASP A 2 -12.24 -17.37 0.88
N ALA A 3 -11.30 -18.20 1.31
CA ALA A 3 -9.88 -17.90 1.17
C ALA A 3 -9.43 -17.70 -0.29
N VAL A 4 -10.04 -18.41 -1.24
CA VAL A 4 -9.77 -18.22 -2.68
C VAL A 4 -10.38 -16.90 -3.18
N GLU A 5 -11.56 -16.53 -2.71
CA GLU A 5 -12.20 -15.27 -3.06
C GLU A 5 -11.39 -14.09 -2.52
N ILE A 6 -10.93 -14.16 -1.27
CA ILE A 6 -10.05 -13.15 -0.66
C ILE A 6 -8.72 -13.03 -1.43
N GLN A 7 -8.11 -14.16 -1.79
CA GLN A 7 -6.91 -14.15 -2.63
C GLN A 7 -7.17 -13.48 -3.98
N ASN A 8 -8.35 -13.67 -4.57
CA ASN A 8 -8.73 -13.01 -5.82
C ASN A 8 -8.91 -11.50 -5.63
N VAL A 9 -9.53 -11.05 -4.52
CA VAL A 9 -9.63 -9.61 -4.22
C VAL A 9 -8.23 -8.99 -4.17
N MET A 10 -7.30 -9.61 -3.46
CA MET A 10 -5.93 -9.11 -3.35
C MET A 10 -5.16 -9.20 -4.68
N SER A 11 -5.42 -10.22 -5.49
CA SER A 11 -4.83 -10.31 -6.83
C SER A 11 -5.34 -9.21 -7.76
N TRP A 12 -6.62 -8.87 -7.69
CA TRP A 12 -7.20 -7.75 -8.44
C TRP A 12 -6.69 -6.40 -7.93
N HIS A 13 -6.50 -6.23 -6.61
CA HIS A 13 -5.85 -5.04 -6.06
C HIS A 13 -4.49 -4.81 -6.74
N VAL A 14 -3.61 -5.82 -6.73
CA VAL A 14 -2.30 -5.75 -7.39
C VAL A 14 -2.43 -5.38 -8.87
N MET A 15 -3.37 -5.99 -9.58
CA MET A 15 -3.54 -5.72 -11.01
C MET A 15 -4.02 -4.29 -11.27
N TYR A 16 -5.06 -3.83 -10.58
CA TYR A 16 -5.56 -2.46 -10.71
C TYR A 16 -4.48 -1.44 -10.33
N HIS A 17 -3.79 -1.67 -9.22
CA HIS A 17 -2.74 -0.77 -8.75
C HIS A 17 -1.58 -0.66 -9.74
N CYS A 18 -1.08 -1.79 -10.24
CA CYS A 18 0.03 -1.81 -11.22
C CYS A 18 -0.34 -1.17 -12.56
N TYR A 19 -1.61 -1.18 -12.94
CA TYR A 19 -2.08 -0.58 -14.20
C TYR A 19 -2.65 0.82 -14.02
N GLY A 20 -2.66 1.38 -12.78
CA GLY A 20 -3.20 2.71 -12.50
C GLY A 20 -4.72 2.81 -12.57
N GLU A 21 -5.41 1.70 -12.47
CA GLU A 21 -6.87 1.61 -12.48
C GLU A 21 -7.46 1.85 -11.07
N HIS A 22 -6.96 2.89 -10.39
CA HIS A 22 -7.25 3.15 -8.97
C HIS A 22 -8.75 3.38 -8.72
N ARG A 23 -9.46 4.02 -9.66
CA ARG A 23 -10.91 4.18 -9.55
C ARG A 23 -11.62 2.84 -9.55
N ALA A 24 -11.26 1.96 -10.47
CA ALA A 24 -11.84 0.61 -10.55
C ALA A 24 -11.50 -0.22 -9.31
N GLU A 25 -10.31 -0.05 -8.76
CA GLU A 25 -9.89 -0.65 -7.51
C GLU A 25 -10.82 -0.24 -6.37
N MET A 26 -10.98 1.08 -6.16
CA MET A 26 -11.80 1.62 -5.09
C MET A 26 -13.27 1.21 -5.20
N GLU A 27 -13.85 1.30 -6.39
CA GLU A 27 -15.26 0.98 -6.61
C GLU A 27 -15.58 -0.51 -6.52
N ASN A 28 -14.65 -1.38 -6.94
CA ASN A 28 -14.92 -2.82 -7.02
C ASN A 28 -14.41 -3.62 -5.83
N LEU A 29 -13.26 -3.25 -5.26
CA LEU A 29 -12.59 -4.08 -4.26
C LEU A 29 -12.79 -3.57 -2.83
N TRP A 30 -12.79 -2.26 -2.63
CA TRP A 30 -12.95 -1.69 -1.30
C TRP A 30 -14.39 -1.73 -0.81
N VAL A 31 -14.57 -1.59 0.48
CA VAL A 31 -15.86 -1.56 1.17
C VAL A 31 -16.77 -0.47 0.64
N GLN A 32 -18.07 -0.75 0.56
CA GLN A 32 -19.08 0.18 0.04
C GLN A 32 -20.17 0.53 1.06
N GLU A 33 -20.38 -0.30 2.09
CA GLU A 33 -21.35 -0.01 3.14
C GLU A 33 -20.84 1.09 4.07
N PRO A 34 -21.68 2.07 4.47
CA PRO A 34 -21.25 3.27 5.18
C PRO A 34 -20.48 3.00 6.48
N GLU A 35 -20.88 2.01 7.25
CA GLU A 35 -20.23 1.63 8.51
C GLU A 35 -18.82 1.07 8.29
N ASN A 36 -18.61 0.31 7.22
CA ASN A 36 -17.31 -0.21 6.84
C ASN A 36 -16.45 0.91 6.23
N GLN A 37 -17.03 1.79 5.43
CA GLN A 37 -16.34 2.95 4.86
C GLN A 37 -15.78 3.89 5.92
N ALA A 38 -16.52 4.08 7.03
CA ALA A 38 -16.08 4.95 8.11
C ALA A 38 -14.82 4.44 8.82
N THR A 39 -14.66 3.12 8.88
CA THR A 39 -13.54 2.46 9.55
C THR A 39 -12.48 1.92 8.61
N ALA A 40 -12.68 2.01 7.30
CA ALA A 40 -11.68 1.61 6.31
C ALA A 40 -10.35 2.33 6.53
N SER A 41 -9.25 1.65 6.26
CA SER A 41 -7.93 2.28 6.36
C SER A 41 -6.94 1.76 5.32
N PHE A 42 -6.09 2.66 4.87
CA PHE A 42 -4.90 2.35 4.08
C PHE A 42 -3.67 2.85 4.84
N GLY A 43 -2.80 1.95 5.23
CA GLY A 43 -1.61 2.23 6.02
C GLY A 43 -0.34 2.05 5.22
N GLN A 44 0.62 2.90 5.53
CA GLN A 44 2.02 2.80 5.12
C GLN A 44 2.91 2.94 6.34
N ASN A 45 4.23 2.84 6.18
CA ASN A 45 5.17 2.99 7.29
C ASN A 45 5.02 4.33 8.06
N GLN A 46 4.52 5.37 7.38
CA GLN A 46 4.39 6.72 7.93
C GLN A 46 3.05 7.00 8.61
N GLY A 47 2.04 6.15 8.41
CA GLY A 47 0.72 6.35 9.00
C GLY A 47 -0.42 5.78 8.16
N PHE A 48 -1.64 6.19 8.49
CA PHE A 48 -2.87 5.69 7.87
C PHE A 48 -3.69 6.81 7.24
N TYR A 49 -4.26 6.52 6.08
CA TYR A 49 -5.45 7.20 5.58
C TYR A 49 -6.67 6.48 6.16
N VAL A 50 -7.50 7.18 6.92
CA VAL A 50 -8.64 6.59 7.61
C VAL A 50 -9.94 7.09 7.02
N GLY A 51 -10.83 6.14 6.71
CA GLY A 51 -12.08 6.37 6.00
C GLY A 51 -11.94 6.27 4.48
N TYR A 52 -12.98 5.75 3.84
CA TYR A 52 -13.01 5.52 2.38
C TYR A 52 -12.69 6.79 1.58
N GLY A 53 -13.19 7.95 2.03
CA GLY A 53 -12.92 9.23 1.36
C GLY A 53 -11.44 9.60 1.37
N SER A 54 -10.75 9.44 2.51
CA SER A 54 -9.31 9.71 2.63
C SER A 54 -8.49 8.77 1.74
N ILE A 55 -8.88 7.49 1.67
CA ILE A 55 -8.22 6.51 0.80
C ILE A 55 -8.45 6.86 -0.67
N TRP A 56 -9.68 7.26 -1.01
CA TRP A 56 -10.02 7.71 -2.36
C TRP A 56 -9.15 8.90 -2.78
N ASP A 57 -9.05 9.92 -1.91
CA ASP A 57 -8.25 11.10 -2.19
C ASP A 57 -6.76 10.76 -2.35
N ALA A 58 -6.22 9.87 -1.52
CA ALA A 58 -4.86 9.39 -1.65
C ALA A 58 -4.60 8.73 -3.00
N TYR A 59 -5.48 7.85 -3.46
CA TYR A 59 -5.33 7.19 -4.74
C TYR A 59 -5.57 8.12 -5.93
N MET A 60 -6.67 8.89 -5.94
CA MET A 60 -7.03 9.73 -7.07
C MET A 60 -6.15 10.98 -7.18
N THR A 61 -5.76 11.57 -6.05
CA THR A 61 -4.97 12.79 -6.04
C THR A 61 -3.47 12.50 -6.15
N GLY A 62 -2.97 11.54 -5.37
CA GLY A 62 -1.55 11.22 -5.34
C GLY A 62 -1.07 10.54 -6.62
N HIS A 63 -1.56 9.34 -6.87
CA HIS A 63 -1.08 8.54 -8.00
C HIS A 63 -1.45 9.15 -9.35
N ASP A 64 -2.72 9.55 -9.53
CA ASP A 64 -3.18 10.07 -10.81
C ASP A 64 -2.51 11.40 -11.18
N GLN A 65 -2.22 12.28 -10.23
CA GLN A 65 -1.51 13.53 -10.53
C GLN A 65 -0.06 13.30 -10.95
N SER A 66 0.65 12.40 -10.32
CA SER A 66 2.01 12.03 -10.72
C SER A 66 2.04 11.49 -12.15
N TRP A 67 1.12 10.56 -12.44
CA TRP A 67 1.01 9.98 -13.78
C TRP A 67 0.60 11.01 -14.83
N LEU A 68 -0.30 11.93 -14.48
CA LEU A 68 -0.71 13.03 -15.35
C LEU A 68 0.46 13.96 -15.66
N LYS A 69 1.26 14.32 -14.68
CA LYS A 69 2.46 15.15 -14.84
C LYS A 69 3.47 14.47 -15.78
N SER A 70 3.72 13.19 -15.60
CA SER A 70 4.59 12.39 -16.46
C SER A 70 4.04 12.31 -17.90
N ALA A 71 2.74 12.07 -18.04
CA ALA A 71 2.06 12.00 -19.33
C ALA A 71 2.12 13.33 -20.09
N LYS A 72 1.84 14.45 -19.43
CA LYS A 72 1.94 15.80 -20.04
C LYS A 72 3.37 16.11 -20.46
N SER A 73 4.36 15.80 -19.63
CA SER A 73 5.79 15.95 -19.97
C SER A 73 6.21 15.11 -21.17
N TYR A 74 5.71 13.88 -21.25
CA TYR A 74 5.95 13.01 -22.41
C TYR A 74 5.36 13.59 -23.69
N CYS A 75 4.10 14.05 -23.65
CA CYS A 75 3.44 14.66 -24.79
C CYS A 75 4.21 15.90 -25.28
N GLU A 76 4.59 16.80 -24.37
CA GLU A 76 5.38 17.99 -24.69
C GLU A 76 6.71 17.64 -25.37
N LYS A 77 7.48 16.71 -24.78
CA LYS A 77 8.78 16.27 -25.32
C LYS A 77 8.68 15.63 -26.70
N ASN A 78 7.55 15.02 -27.00
CA ASN A 78 7.32 14.32 -28.28
C ASN A 78 6.48 15.15 -29.28
N GLY A 79 6.15 16.40 -28.97
CA GLY A 79 5.39 17.28 -29.84
C GLY A 79 3.95 16.82 -30.07
N ILE A 80 3.38 16.10 -29.10
CA ILE A 80 1.99 15.63 -29.10
C ILE A 80 1.13 16.74 -28.51
N ASP A 81 0.23 17.29 -29.32
CA ASP A 81 -0.68 18.34 -28.87
C ASP A 81 -1.88 17.74 -28.14
N VAL A 82 -1.98 18.02 -26.85
CA VAL A 82 -3.06 17.60 -25.96
C VAL A 82 -3.79 18.82 -25.34
N SER A 83 -3.65 20.00 -25.93
CA SER A 83 -4.22 21.24 -25.39
C SER A 83 -5.74 21.23 -25.27
N ASP A 84 -6.43 20.50 -26.12
CA ASP A 84 -7.88 20.35 -26.11
C ASP A 84 -8.37 19.11 -25.34
N TRP A 85 -7.47 18.38 -24.70
CA TRP A 85 -7.80 17.15 -23.96
C TRP A 85 -8.08 17.45 -22.49
N THR A 86 -8.99 16.69 -21.90
CA THR A 86 -9.15 16.68 -20.43
C THR A 86 -8.04 15.86 -19.79
N ASP A 87 -7.82 16.08 -18.50
CA ASP A 87 -6.82 15.31 -17.73
C ASP A 87 -7.12 13.81 -17.77
N GLU A 88 -8.42 13.43 -17.68
CA GLU A 88 -8.83 12.04 -17.80
C GLU A 88 -8.48 11.43 -19.17
N GLN A 89 -8.68 12.19 -20.25
CA GLN A 89 -8.30 11.71 -21.58
C GLN A 89 -6.80 11.55 -21.74
N ILE A 90 -6.01 12.41 -21.09
CA ILE A 90 -4.55 12.31 -21.11
C ILE A 90 -4.12 11.06 -20.31
N LEU A 91 -4.70 10.83 -19.14
CA LEU A 91 -4.42 9.66 -18.32
C LEU A 91 -4.84 8.35 -19.01
N GLU A 92 -6.00 8.32 -19.67
CA GLU A 92 -6.49 7.14 -20.40
C GLU A 92 -5.50 6.69 -21.50
N VAL A 93 -4.89 7.64 -22.21
CA VAL A 93 -4.03 7.32 -23.36
C VAL A 93 -2.55 7.26 -22.97
N TYR A 94 -2.09 8.10 -22.06
CA TYR A 94 -0.67 8.29 -21.73
C TYR A 94 -0.35 8.05 -20.26
N GLY A 95 -1.34 7.67 -19.44
CA GLY A 95 -1.12 7.35 -18.03
C GLY A 95 -0.07 6.26 -17.85
N GLY A 96 0.85 6.46 -16.91
CA GLY A 96 1.93 5.52 -16.66
C GLY A 96 2.98 5.42 -17.76
N VAL A 97 2.99 6.35 -18.74
CA VAL A 97 4.00 6.34 -19.80
C VAL A 97 5.41 6.43 -19.22
N GLY A 98 6.25 5.48 -19.60
CA GLY A 98 7.63 5.41 -19.12
C GLY A 98 7.79 4.92 -17.68
N GLN A 99 6.71 4.49 -17.06
CA GLN A 99 6.70 3.89 -15.72
C GLN A 99 6.35 2.41 -15.80
N LEU A 100 6.93 1.63 -14.92
CA LEU A 100 6.57 0.25 -14.68
C LEU A 100 6.50 0.04 -13.17
N LEU A 101 5.32 -0.25 -12.69
CA LEU A 101 5.07 -0.62 -11.31
C LEU A 101 4.63 -2.09 -11.29
N LEU A 102 5.44 -2.94 -10.69
CA LEU A 102 5.15 -4.36 -10.57
C LEU A 102 5.23 -4.76 -9.11
N HIS A 103 4.11 -5.13 -8.55
CA HIS A 103 4.00 -5.78 -7.26
C HIS A 103 3.34 -7.13 -7.45
N VAL A 104 3.76 -8.11 -6.69
CA VAL A 104 3.15 -9.44 -6.70
C VAL A 104 2.90 -9.88 -5.27
N THR A 105 1.77 -10.51 -5.01
CA THR A 105 1.48 -11.08 -3.69
C THR A 105 1.89 -12.54 -3.67
N THR A 106 2.71 -12.90 -2.69
CA THR A 106 3.25 -14.26 -2.51
C THR A 106 3.11 -14.72 -1.06
N THR A 107 3.22 -16.02 -0.83
CA THR A 107 3.30 -16.59 0.52
C THR A 107 2.12 -16.18 1.40
N SER A 108 0.90 -16.36 0.88
CA SER A 108 -0.32 -15.94 1.56
C SER A 108 -0.58 -16.75 2.84
N ILE A 109 -1.04 -16.05 3.88
CA ILE A 109 -1.68 -16.63 5.06
C ILE A 109 -3.06 -15.95 5.15
N ILE A 110 -4.14 -16.73 5.10
CA ILE A 110 -5.51 -16.20 5.09
C ILE A 110 -6.30 -16.94 6.15
N GLU A 111 -6.81 -16.23 7.14
CA GLU A 111 -7.65 -16.75 8.21
C GLU A 111 -9.02 -16.07 8.15
N VAL A 112 -10.03 -16.88 7.89
CA VAL A 112 -11.43 -16.45 7.89
C VAL A 112 -12.00 -16.68 9.28
N ALA A 113 -12.71 -15.69 9.82
CA ALA A 113 -13.40 -15.83 11.08
C ALA A 113 -14.38 -17.03 11.06
N ALA A 114 -14.60 -17.65 12.20
CA ALA A 114 -15.50 -18.81 12.27
C ALA A 114 -16.96 -18.46 11.90
N ASP A 115 -17.37 -17.21 12.09
CA ASP A 115 -18.67 -16.71 11.65
C ASP A 115 -18.75 -16.43 10.14
N GLY A 116 -17.63 -16.45 9.44
CA GLY A 116 -17.54 -16.24 7.99
C GLY A 116 -17.82 -14.81 7.51
N GLN A 117 -17.77 -13.81 8.40
CA GLN A 117 -18.10 -12.42 8.05
C GLN A 117 -16.85 -11.55 7.82
N THR A 118 -15.73 -11.90 8.46
CA THR A 118 -14.47 -11.15 8.35
C THR A 118 -13.31 -12.10 8.07
N ALA A 119 -12.19 -11.56 7.59
CA ALA A 119 -10.95 -12.30 7.42
C ALA A 119 -9.74 -11.41 7.65
N LYS A 120 -8.64 -12.01 8.09
CA LYS A 120 -7.32 -11.40 8.20
C LYS A 120 -6.36 -12.12 7.29
N ALA A 121 -5.53 -11.39 6.58
CA ALA A 121 -4.60 -12.03 5.67
C ALA A 121 -3.27 -11.27 5.57
N PHE A 122 -2.23 -12.00 5.20
CA PHE A 122 -0.87 -11.49 5.05
C PHE A 122 -0.24 -12.05 3.78
N TRP A 123 0.55 -11.21 3.10
CA TRP A 123 1.37 -11.57 1.94
C TRP A 123 2.74 -10.90 2.01
N TYR A 124 3.74 -11.52 1.41
CA TYR A 124 4.90 -10.79 0.92
C TYR A 124 4.63 -10.25 -0.48
N SER A 125 5.11 -9.04 -0.73
CA SER A 125 5.00 -8.37 -2.02
C SER A 125 6.37 -7.89 -2.49
N PRO A 126 7.17 -8.77 -3.09
CA PRO A 126 8.34 -8.32 -3.82
C PRO A 126 7.90 -7.57 -5.07
N GLY A 127 8.53 -6.43 -5.33
CA GLY A 127 8.16 -5.57 -6.43
C GLY A 127 9.34 -4.96 -7.16
N MET A 128 9.02 -4.31 -8.28
CA MET A 128 9.97 -3.55 -9.08
C MET A 128 9.30 -2.27 -9.54
N ILE A 129 10.02 -1.18 -9.42
CA ILE A 129 9.62 0.13 -9.93
C ILE A 129 10.66 0.59 -10.95
N MET A 130 10.18 1.04 -12.09
CA MET A 130 11.03 1.60 -13.14
C MET A 130 10.39 2.87 -13.66
N GLU A 131 11.19 3.91 -13.78
CA GLU A 131 10.79 5.16 -14.42
C GLU A 131 11.80 5.53 -15.50
N THR A 132 11.31 6.05 -16.62
CA THR A 132 12.17 6.48 -17.73
C THR A 132 13.16 7.55 -17.28
N GLY A 133 14.44 7.25 -17.44
CA GLY A 133 15.54 8.15 -17.06
C GLY A 133 16.06 7.92 -15.64
N GLN A 134 15.46 7.00 -14.90
CA GLN A 134 15.92 6.59 -13.59
C GLN A 134 16.43 5.14 -13.58
N SER A 135 17.11 4.76 -12.52
CA SER A 135 17.51 3.36 -12.32
C SER A 135 16.30 2.53 -11.93
N ALA A 136 16.23 1.31 -12.43
CA ALA A 136 15.24 0.37 -11.92
C ALA A 136 15.48 0.10 -10.43
N GLY A 137 14.41 0.15 -9.67
CA GLY A 137 14.41 -0.12 -8.24
C GLY A 137 13.71 -1.43 -7.91
N SER A 138 14.18 -2.09 -6.85
CA SER A 138 13.44 -3.16 -6.19
C SER A 138 12.78 -2.63 -4.94
N ILE A 139 11.62 -3.15 -4.65
CA ILE A 139 10.94 -2.93 -3.39
C ILE A 139 10.56 -4.28 -2.81
N TRP A 140 10.68 -4.41 -1.50
CA TRP A 140 10.20 -5.58 -0.78
C TRP A 140 9.25 -5.11 0.30
N GLU A 141 8.04 -5.56 0.19
CA GLU A 141 6.95 -5.20 1.07
C GLU A 141 6.32 -6.43 1.70
N ALA A 142 5.61 -6.19 2.78
CA ALA A 142 4.62 -7.10 3.31
C ALA A 142 3.27 -6.40 3.29
N TYR A 143 2.23 -7.11 2.90
CA TYR A 143 0.85 -6.63 2.94
C TYR A 143 0.10 -7.36 4.03
N GLY A 144 -0.42 -6.61 4.99
CA GLY A 144 -1.44 -7.07 5.91
C GLY A 144 -2.79 -6.49 5.50
N ALA A 145 -3.82 -7.32 5.45
CA ALA A 145 -5.13 -6.84 5.07
C ALA A 145 -6.24 -7.52 5.87
N ASP A 146 -7.26 -6.73 6.19
CA ASP A 146 -8.50 -7.23 6.76
C ASP A 146 -9.63 -7.07 5.74
N PHE A 147 -10.51 -8.04 5.72
CA PHE A 147 -11.63 -8.12 4.80
C PHE A 147 -12.94 -8.25 5.57
N VAL A 148 -13.99 -7.71 4.99
CA VAL A 148 -15.36 -7.88 5.49
C VAL A 148 -16.27 -8.32 4.34
N LYS A 149 -17.30 -9.09 4.67
CA LYS A 149 -18.23 -9.59 3.66
C LYS A 149 -19.46 -8.69 3.58
N GLU A 150 -19.62 -7.97 2.49
CA GLU A 150 -20.77 -7.11 2.19
C GLU A 150 -21.70 -7.81 1.21
N ASN A 151 -22.93 -8.05 1.61
CA ASN A 151 -23.93 -8.73 0.76
C ASN A 151 -23.45 -10.06 0.15
N GLY A 152 -22.60 -10.79 0.90
CA GLY A 152 -22.04 -12.06 0.46
C GLY A 152 -20.79 -11.94 -0.43
N VAL A 153 -20.24 -10.74 -0.61
CA VAL A 153 -19.04 -10.46 -1.42
C VAL A 153 -17.93 -9.97 -0.51
N TRP A 154 -16.75 -10.55 -0.63
CA TRP A 154 -15.58 -10.11 0.10
C TRP A 154 -15.07 -8.76 -0.40
N LYS A 155 -14.85 -7.83 0.53
CA LYS A 155 -14.33 -6.49 0.29
C LYS A 155 -13.08 -6.23 1.11
N LEU A 156 -12.14 -5.48 0.53
CA LEU A 156 -10.99 -4.97 1.22
C LEU A 156 -11.43 -3.87 2.18
N TRP A 157 -11.05 -3.99 3.43
CA TRP A 157 -11.47 -3.08 4.50
C TRP A 157 -10.29 -2.32 5.10
N HIS A 158 -9.26 -3.04 5.53
CA HIS A 158 -7.99 -2.47 5.92
C HIS A 158 -6.89 -3.03 5.03
N LEU A 159 -5.99 -2.17 4.59
CA LEU A 159 -4.77 -2.55 3.90
C LEU A 159 -3.60 -1.82 4.53
N HIS A 160 -2.59 -2.55 4.95
CA HIS A 160 -1.36 -1.99 5.49
C HIS A 160 -0.16 -2.52 4.70
N MET A 161 0.52 -1.61 4.02
CA MET A 161 1.77 -1.90 3.34
C MET A 161 2.94 -1.61 4.28
N PHE A 162 3.75 -2.61 4.51
CA PHE A 162 4.98 -2.50 5.28
C PHE A 162 6.14 -2.61 4.31
N THR A 163 6.82 -1.52 4.03
CA THR A 163 8.01 -1.54 3.19
C THR A 163 9.20 -1.92 4.05
N ASP A 164 9.78 -3.10 3.79
CA ASP A 164 10.98 -3.59 4.45
C ASP A 164 12.22 -2.86 3.94
N PHE A 165 12.34 -2.80 2.62
CA PHE A 165 13.42 -2.06 1.97
C PHE A 165 13.08 -1.74 0.51
N GLY A 166 13.71 -0.69 0.00
CA GLY A 166 13.77 -0.34 -1.41
C GLY A 166 15.18 0.00 -1.84
N GLY A 167 15.50 -0.21 -3.09
CA GLY A 167 16.82 0.12 -3.60
C GLY A 167 17.01 -0.19 -5.08
N SER A 168 18.10 0.32 -5.66
CA SER A 168 18.40 0.12 -7.06
C SER A 168 19.07 -1.24 -7.32
N PHE A 169 18.55 -2.00 -8.28
CA PHE A 169 19.14 -3.27 -8.70
C PHE A 169 20.54 -3.14 -9.31
N PHE A 170 20.85 -2.03 -9.95
CA PHE A 170 22.06 -1.91 -10.77
C PHE A 170 23.29 -1.50 -9.99
N VAL A 171 23.13 -1.00 -8.79
CA VAL A 171 24.28 -0.66 -7.94
C VAL A 171 24.96 -1.91 -7.39
N SER A 172 24.23 -3.00 -7.24
CA SER A 172 24.77 -4.27 -6.70
C SER A 172 25.39 -5.20 -7.73
N LEU A 173 25.11 -5.02 -9.03
CA LEU A 173 25.52 -5.95 -10.08
C LEU A 173 26.76 -5.55 -10.88
N GLY A 174 27.34 -4.40 -10.60
CA GLY A 174 28.31 -3.88 -11.52
C GLY A 174 29.30 -2.86 -11.03
N SER A 175 29.88 -3.02 -9.85
CA SER A 175 31.15 -2.36 -9.69
C SER A 175 32.19 -3.13 -10.48
N SER A 176 32.91 -2.43 -11.34
CA SER A 176 34.05 -2.96 -12.10
C SER A 176 35.19 -3.49 -11.22
N SER A 177 35.06 -3.44 -9.91
CA SER A 177 35.97 -3.94 -8.89
C SER A 177 35.66 -5.35 -8.38
N GLY A 178 34.53 -5.96 -8.82
CA GLY A 178 34.15 -7.31 -8.39
C GLY A 178 33.69 -7.42 -6.93
N GLU A 179 33.68 -6.34 -6.19
CA GLU A 179 33.04 -6.30 -4.88
C GLU A 179 31.54 -6.08 -5.07
N PRO A 180 30.67 -6.93 -4.46
CA PRO A 180 29.25 -6.66 -4.45
C PRO A 180 29.06 -5.36 -3.67
N THR A 181 28.78 -4.28 -4.34
CA THR A 181 28.27 -3.09 -3.69
C THR A 181 26.88 -3.46 -3.19
N VAL A 182 26.82 -3.89 -1.94
CA VAL A 182 25.58 -3.87 -1.20
C VAL A 182 25.06 -2.46 -1.35
N VAL A 183 23.85 -2.35 -1.86
CA VAL A 183 23.17 -1.07 -2.03
C VAL A 183 23.42 -0.25 -0.78
N ASN A 184 23.92 0.94 -0.93
CA ASN A 184 24.29 1.84 0.18
C ASN A 184 23.12 2.19 1.11
N ALA A 185 21.91 1.81 0.79
CA ALA A 185 20.78 1.88 1.69
C ALA A 185 21.09 1.33 3.10
N GLN A 186 21.95 0.32 3.20
CA GLN A 186 22.38 -0.20 4.50
C GLN A 186 23.50 0.63 5.14
N GLU A 187 24.35 1.30 4.36
CA GLU A 187 25.40 2.17 4.89
C GLU A 187 24.88 3.55 5.28
N GLU A 188 23.85 4.02 4.58
CA GLU A 188 23.20 5.30 4.90
C GLU A 188 22.21 5.17 6.05
N TRP A 189 21.80 3.94 6.37
CA TRP A 189 20.86 3.73 7.44
C TRP A 189 21.53 3.84 8.81
N LYS A 190 21.31 4.97 9.44
CA LYS A 190 21.95 5.34 10.71
C LYS A 190 20.97 5.26 11.87
N GLY A 191 20.56 4.09 12.29
CA GLY A 191 19.78 3.95 13.50
C GLY A 191 18.60 3.02 13.45
N GLU A 192 17.85 2.99 14.53
CA GLU A 192 16.69 2.12 14.72
C GLU A 192 15.43 2.63 13.98
N GLU A 193 15.49 3.82 13.39
CA GLU A 193 14.42 4.43 12.66
C GLU A 193 14.38 3.88 11.23
N GLY A 194 13.68 2.77 11.05
CA GLY A 194 13.68 1.96 9.85
C GLY A 194 13.20 2.64 8.56
N ASN A 195 12.57 3.80 8.66
CA ASN A 195 12.04 4.54 7.51
C ASN A 195 13.12 5.17 6.61
N GLN A 196 14.36 5.27 7.07
CA GLN A 196 15.43 5.91 6.29
C GLN A 196 15.89 5.11 5.08
N LEU A 197 15.60 3.81 5.02
CA LEU A 197 15.91 2.98 3.86
C LEU A 197 15.09 3.34 2.62
N VAL A 198 13.84 3.69 2.81
CA VAL A 198 12.94 4.12 1.74
C VAL A 198 13.25 5.55 1.32
N GLN A 199 13.69 6.37 2.25
CA GLN A 199 14.00 7.79 2.01
C GLN A 199 15.38 8.03 1.40
N SER A 200 16.36 7.18 1.66
CA SER A 200 17.74 7.41 1.22
C SER A 200 18.02 6.95 -0.20
N GLY A 201 17.15 6.17 -0.77
CA GLY A 201 17.46 5.53 -2.02
C GLY A 201 16.52 5.85 -3.12
N SER A 202 16.56 6.82 -3.83
CA SER A 202 16.04 6.91 -5.22
C SER A 202 14.63 6.35 -5.52
N LEU A 203 13.96 5.76 -4.56
CA LEU A 203 12.56 5.41 -4.59
C LEU A 203 11.83 6.24 -3.55
N GLU A 204 11.79 7.54 -3.79
CA GLU A 204 10.69 8.33 -3.29
C GLU A 204 9.43 7.83 -4.00
N ILE A 205 8.80 6.81 -3.43
CA ILE A 205 7.40 6.58 -3.64
C ILE A 205 6.67 7.61 -2.77
N ASP A 206 7.21 8.76 -2.71
CA ASP A 206 6.59 9.87 -2.05
C ASP A 206 6.18 10.89 -3.08
N ASP A 207 5.17 10.52 -3.85
CA ASP A 207 4.40 11.50 -4.58
C ASP A 207 3.41 12.21 -3.66
N THR A 208 3.61 12.10 -2.35
CA THR A 208 2.78 12.77 -1.36
C THR A 208 3.00 14.27 -1.33
N ASP A 209 4.00 14.80 -2.04
CA ASP A 209 4.24 16.24 -2.11
C ASP A 209 3.05 17.05 -2.65
N ASP A 210 2.13 16.40 -3.38
CA ASP A 210 0.93 17.02 -3.92
C ASP A 210 -0.39 16.52 -3.28
N ILE A 211 -0.31 15.58 -2.33
CA ILE A 211 -1.49 15.10 -1.61
C ILE A 211 -1.79 16.07 -0.46
N ASP A 212 -3.05 16.43 -0.30
CA ASP A 212 -3.51 17.03 0.95
C ASP A 212 -3.41 16.01 2.08
N ASP A 213 -2.28 15.99 2.75
CA ASP A 213 -1.99 15.12 3.88
C ASP A 213 -2.85 15.42 5.11
N SER A 214 -3.79 16.39 5.02
CA SER A 214 -4.68 16.74 6.14
C SER A 214 -5.54 15.57 6.62
N THR A 215 -5.72 14.56 5.76
CA THR A 215 -6.48 13.34 6.09
C THR A 215 -5.60 12.17 6.50
N ARG A 216 -4.27 12.31 6.39
CA ARG A 216 -3.34 11.28 6.83
C ARG A 216 -3.00 11.50 8.31
N HIS A 217 -3.19 10.46 9.07
CA HIS A 217 -2.89 10.46 10.50
C HIS A 217 -1.49 9.90 10.70
N GLU A 218 -0.51 10.78 10.72
CA GLU A 218 0.87 10.42 11.05
C GLU A 218 0.92 9.79 12.45
N TYR A 219 1.80 8.81 12.62
CA TYR A 219 2.06 8.14 13.90
C TYR A 219 1.05 7.08 14.36
N LEU A 220 0.00 6.80 13.62
CA LEU A 220 -0.75 5.57 13.85
C LEU A 220 0.08 4.41 13.32
N SER A 221 1.17 4.11 14.01
CA SER A 221 2.05 3.02 13.61
C SER A 221 1.42 1.69 13.95
N SER A 222 1.55 0.72 13.06
CA SER A 222 1.24 -0.66 13.44
C SER A 222 2.31 -1.15 14.42
N PRO A 223 1.94 -1.45 15.68
CA PRO A 223 2.88 -2.06 16.62
C PRO A 223 3.24 -3.50 16.26
N GLN A 224 2.66 -4.02 15.19
CA GLN A 224 2.68 -5.42 14.81
C GLN A 224 3.75 -5.74 13.76
N TYR A 225 4.48 -4.74 13.31
CA TYR A 225 5.51 -4.93 12.30
C TYR A 225 6.80 -4.19 12.65
N THR A 226 7.87 -4.93 12.69
CA THR A 226 9.21 -4.39 12.93
C THR A 226 10.01 -4.48 11.63
N GLN A 227 10.35 -3.33 11.09
CA GLN A 227 11.11 -3.23 9.85
C GLN A 227 12.49 -3.85 9.93
N PHE A 228 13.04 -4.21 8.76
CA PHE A 228 14.43 -4.61 8.64
C PHE A 228 15.38 -3.56 9.23
N SER A 229 16.39 -4.05 9.91
CA SER A 229 17.49 -3.26 10.46
C SER A 229 18.79 -4.04 10.35
N ASN A 230 19.88 -3.38 9.94
CA ASN A 230 21.21 -3.99 9.96
C ASN A 230 21.75 -4.24 11.38
N HIS A 231 21.03 -3.77 12.41
CA HIS A 231 21.34 -3.96 13.82
C HIS A 231 20.44 -4.98 14.53
N ARG A 232 19.44 -5.51 13.82
CA ARG A 232 18.50 -6.50 14.36
C ARG A 232 18.73 -7.87 13.76
N LEU A 233 18.57 -8.88 14.58
CA LEU A 233 18.46 -10.24 14.08
C LEU A 233 17.08 -10.44 13.44
N ARG A 234 16.99 -11.32 12.46
CA ARG A 234 15.69 -11.65 11.84
C ARG A 234 14.65 -12.12 12.86
N SER A 235 15.10 -12.81 13.91
CA SER A 235 14.26 -13.26 15.02
C SER A 235 13.70 -12.15 15.90
N GLU A 236 14.24 -10.94 15.80
CA GLU A 236 13.75 -9.76 16.54
C GLU A 236 12.76 -8.94 15.73
N MET A 237 12.56 -9.30 14.46
CA MET A 237 11.57 -8.67 13.60
C MET A 237 10.21 -9.30 13.85
N GLU A 238 9.32 -8.52 14.43
CA GLU A 238 7.95 -8.93 14.67
C GLU A 238 7.13 -8.78 13.39
N LEU A 239 6.41 -9.84 13.05
CA LEU A 239 5.42 -9.86 11.98
C LEU A 239 4.08 -10.21 12.62
N PHE A 240 3.09 -9.37 12.43
CA PHE A 240 1.73 -9.78 12.73
C PHE A 240 1.26 -10.74 11.64
N LEU A 241 1.08 -11.99 12.01
CA LEU A 241 0.53 -13.01 11.14
C LEU A 241 -0.86 -13.39 11.60
N PRO A 242 -1.81 -13.54 10.68
CA PRO A 242 -3.17 -13.96 11.03
C PRO A 242 -3.18 -15.29 11.75
N SER A 243 -4.08 -15.44 12.70
CA SER A 243 -4.39 -16.69 13.37
C SER A 243 -5.91 -16.89 13.40
N ALA A 244 -6.34 -18.13 13.55
CA ALA A 244 -7.77 -18.45 13.61
C ALA A 244 -8.49 -17.70 14.73
N TYR A 245 -9.67 -17.18 14.45
CA TYR A 245 -10.50 -16.41 15.38
C TYR A 245 -11.99 -16.65 15.14
N GLU A 246 -12.82 -16.35 16.13
CA GLU A 246 -14.26 -16.64 16.08
C GLU A 246 -15.03 -15.51 15.37
N THR A 247 -14.89 -14.29 15.86
CA THR A 247 -15.54 -13.08 15.35
C THR A 247 -14.56 -11.93 15.39
N TRP A 248 -14.85 -10.86 14.65
CA TRP A 248 -14.02 -9.65 14.64
C TRP A 248 -14.09 -8.89 15.98
N SER A 249 -12.95 -8.35 16.37
CA SER A 249 -12.83 -7.35 17.43
C SER A 249 -11.76 -6.32 17.09
N PHE A 250 -12.06 -5.03 17.28
CA PHE A 250 -11.05 -3.97 17.19
C PHE A 250 -10.04 -3.99 18.33
N ASP A 251 -10.29 -4.79 19.39
CA ASP A 251 -9.36 -4.99 20.50
C ASP A 251 -8.34 -6.10 20.22
N ASP A 252 -8.59 -6.89 19.19
CA ASP A 252 -7.66 -7.91 18.73
C ASP A 252 -6.71 -7.34 17.66
N GLY A 253 -5.56 -7.98 17.46
CA GLY A 253 -4.64 -7.58 16.40
C GLY A 253 -5.32 -7.58 15.02
N ASN A 254 -5.16 -6.49 14.28
CA ASN A 254 -5.69 -6.27 12.95
C ASN A 254 -4.71 -5.40 12.14
N TYR A 255 -5.00 -5.15 10.86
CA TYR A 255 -4.13 -4.36 9.99
C TYR A 255 -4.59 -2.90 9.82
N GLY A 256 -5.69 -2.53 10.45
CA GLY A 256 -6.13 -1.15 10.60
C GLY A 256 -5.62 -0.49 11.87
N PRO A 257 -6.01 0.76 12.14
CA PRO A 257 -5.79 1.42 13.41
C PRO A 257 -6.37 0.65 14.59
N THR A 258 -5.79 0.84 15.77
CA THR A 258 -6.31 0.31 17.02
C THR A 258 -7.63 0.98 17.41
N ARG A 259 -8.40 0.36 18.33
CA ARG A 259 -9.61 0.99 18.89
C ARG A 259 -9.33 2.39 19.42
N GLU A 260 -8.27 2.57 20.21
CA GLU A 260 -7.92 3.87 20.81
C GLU A 260 -7.62 4.92 19.74
N GLU A 261 -6.98 4.53 18.66
CA GLU A 261 -6.68 5.42 17.53
C GLU A 261 -7.97 5.85 16.81
N TYR A 262 -8.88 4.92 16.48
CA TYR A 262 -10.19 5.26 15.92
C TYR A 262 -10.98 6.20 16.83
N GLU A 263 -11.03 5.92 18.13
CA GLU A 263 -11.72 6.76 19.11
C GLU A 263 -11.09 8.16 19.21
N SER A 264 -9.77 8.26 19.12
CA SER A 264 -9.05 9.56 19.09
C SER A 264 -9.40 10.40 17.88
N LEU A 265 -9.77 9.78 16.78
CA LEU A 265 -10.25 10.42 15.55
C LEU A 265 -11.76 10.74 15.60
N GLY A 266 -12.44 10.38 16.68
CA GLY A 266 -13.87 10.58 16.83
C GLY A 266 -14.74 9.60 16.03
N ILE A 267 -14.18 8.47 15.63
CA ILE A 267 -14.90 7.42 14.90
C ILE A 267 -15.64 6.52 15.89
N ASP A 268 -16.97 6.42 15.72
CA ASP A 268 -17.82 5.59 16.59
C ASP A 268 -17.84 4.13 16.14
N LEU A 269 -17.00 3.30 16.75
CA LEU A 269 -16.95 1.88 16.48
C LEU A 269 -18.21 1.12 16.89
N ASN A 270 -19.06 1.68 17.77
CA ASN A 270 -20.32 1.03 18.13
C ASN A 270 -21.31 1.01 16.97
N ALA A 271 -21.20 1.95 16.03
CA ALA A 271 -22.00 1.93 14.82
C ALA A 271 -21.66 0.70 13.96
N TRP A 272 -20.39 0.36 13.88
CA TRP A 272 -19.93 -0.84 13.17
C TRP A 272 -20.45 -2.12 13.85
N TYR A 273 -20.29 -2.24 15.17
CA TYR A 273 -20.78 -3.43 15.91
C TYR A 273 -22.31 -3.57 15.86
N ALA A 274 -23.04 -2.46 15.74
CA ALA A 274 -24.49 -2.51 15.62
C ALA A 274 -24.98 -2.97 14.24
N ALA A 275 -24.14 -2.88 13.23
CA ALA A 275 -24.43 -3.30 11.85
C ALA A 275 -24.02 -4.76 11.58
N HIS A 276 -23.09 -5.29 12.37
CA HIS A 276 -22.54 -6.66 12.25
C HIS A 276 -22.84 -7.52 13.47
#